data_e714985f7c62f7ce1fbf175e896ed886
#
_entry.id   e714985f7c62f7ce1fbf175e896ed886
#
_cell.length_a   1.000
_cell.length_b   1.000
_cell.length_c   1.000
_cell.angle_alpha   90.00
_cell.angle_beta   90.00
_cell.angle_gamma   90.00
#
_symmetry.space_group_name_H-M   'P 1'
#
loop_
_entity.id
_entity.type
_entity.pdbx_description
1 polymer ?
#
loop_
_entity_poly.entity_id
_entity_poly.type
_entity_poly.pdbx_seq_one_letter_code
_entity_poly.pdbx_strand_id
1 'polypeptide(L)'
;MAIVRESEEGIVRRAQEGDREAFGELVSAHQDMASAYGAAILGDFHLGQDAAQDAFIEAYQRLRMLRQPGAFKYWLKLLVRKHCDRATRGEAAEPVLAGLDLEAHSQGGDPVSAMLAKEERRHIEAALNALSEEHRQVVLLFYMGTHSHAEIAEYLGVPAKTVKSRLHSARTQLKRRMLSMAEDTFDSLRPSKDELFKERVLKLIAAMQQGDAAAVGDLLAADASLANASTPREFWTGEVHALHFAVDEGNLDVVKTLVENGADVNDIPKDMGWSPLHLAMGKPEIAGYLISQGASVDIFAACILSDEEKVRELLTENPSLVQSRGPDGATPLHFAPSVAIAALLLSLGADIDTLDEYHGGSPLEWALSGSKPEMVSYLIGKGAKVGFLCACALNKTDQVKEQLAADPSLATMATPERYLLRPGFTATPLHIAARYGAADVVRLLLDAGADVAARGSDGSMATHDAAFMGHLDVVRILIERGAPINDREPRFNATPLGVAQYTGHEKIVEYLRTQGGE
;
A
#
# COMPACT_ATOMS: atom_id res chain seq x y z
N MET A 1 18.40 7.25 -31.23
CA MET A 1 19.35 8.29 -30.79
C MET A 1 19.02 8.65 -29.37
N ALA A 2 19.88 8.32 -28.41
CA ALA A 2 19.71 8.76 -27.03
C ALA A 2 19.90 10.28 -26.99
N ILE A 3 18.87 11.00 -26.54
CA ILE A 3 18.96 12.43 -26.28
C ILE A 3 19.92 12.56 -25.08
N VAL A 4 21.16 12.99 -25.35
CA VAL A 4 22.11 13.37 -24.30
C VAL A 4 21.50 14.59 -23.60
N ARG A 5 20.99 14.45 -22.38
CA ARG A 5 20.57 15.62 -21.60
C ARG A 5 21.79 16.50 -21.37
N GLU A 6 21.66 17.76 -21.74
CA GLU A 6 22.68 18.78 -21.51
C GLU A 6 22.98 18.88 -19.99
N SER A 7 24.23 19.08 -19.63
CA SER A 7 24.59 19.27 -18.22
C SER A 7 24.11 20.64 -17.71
N GLU A 8 23.79 20.74 -16.41
CA GLU A 8 23.40 22.01 -15.78
C GLU A 8 24.41 23.13 -16.07
N GLU A 9 25.72 22.82 -16.08
CA GLU A 9 26.77 23.76 -16.43
C GLU A 9 26.64 24.31 -17.88
N GLY A 10 26.20 23.45 -18.81
CA GLY A 10 25.94 23.85 -20.20
C GLY A 10 24.76 24.83 -20.25
N ILE A 11 23.68 24.53 -19.54
CA ILE A 11 22.50 25.39 -19.47
C ILE A 11 22.87 26.76 -18.85
N VAL A 12 23.65 26.77 -17.75
CA VAL A 12 24.12 28.03 -17.14
C VAL A 12 24.96 28.86 -18.09
N ARG A 13 25.86 28.25 -18.88
CA ARG A 13 26.67 28.98 -19.89
C ARG A 13 25.81 29.58 -20.98
N ARG A 14 24.86 28.85 -21.52
CA ARG A 14 23.92 29.42 -22.52
C ARG A 14 23.14 30.60 -21.93
N ALA A 15 22.64 30.46 -20.69
CA ALA A 15 21.94 31.55 -20.03
C ALA A 15 22.84 32.77 -19.76
N GLN A 16 24.16 32.58 -19.50
CA GLN A 16 25.14 33.67 -19.38
C GLN A 16 25.38 34.40 -20.72
N GLU A 17 25.24 33.70 -21.84
CA GLU A 17 25.31 34.25 -23.20
C GLU A 17 24.05 35.02 -23.62
N GLY A 18 22.98 34.95 -22.79
CA GLY A 18 21.74 35.69 -22.99
C GLY A 18 20.57 34.84 -23.50
N ASP A 19 20.73 33.50 -23.53
CA ASP A 19 19.66 32.58 -23.84
C ASP A 19 18.62 32.57 -22.73
N ARG A 20 17.43 33.14 -23.01
CA ARG A 20 16.32 33.23 -22.02
C ARG A 20 15.65 31.90 -21.78
N GLU A 21 15.61 31.01 -22.77
CA GLU A 21 15.03 29.66 -22.57
C GLU A 21 15.91 28.84 -21.65
N ALA A 22 17.23 28.90 -21.80
CA ALA A 22 18.16 28.26 -20.88
C ALA A 22 18.01 28.79 -19.45
N PHE A 23 17.76 30.08 -19.23
CA PHE A 23 17.46 30.58 -17.90
C PHE A 23 16.10 30.07 -17.39
N GLY A 24 15.09 29.96 -18.23
CA GLY A 24 13.80 29.34 -17.92
C GLY A 24 13.94 27.87 -17.49
N GLU A 25 14.86 27.10 -18.10
CA GLU A 25 15.20 25.75 -17.67
C GLU A 25 15.80 25.72 -16.26
N LEU A 26 16.70 26.68 -15.93
CA LEU A 26 17.27 26.82 -14.57
C LEU A 26 16.20 27.18 -13.53
N VAL A 27 15.28 28.08 -13.87
CA VAL A 27 14.15 28.42 -12.97
C VAL A 27 13.32 27.16 -12.74
N SER A 28 12.92 26.45 -13.78
CA SER A 28 12.10 25.24 -13.66
C SER A 28 12.79 24.13 -12.85
N ALA A 29 14.11 24.00 -12.97
CA ALA A 29 14.87 22.99 -12.23
C ALA A 29 15.05 23.31 -10.74
N HIS A 30 15.03 24.60 -10.35
CA HIS A 30 15.39 25.02 -9.00
C HIS A 30 14.28 25.75 -8.23
N GLN A 31 13.13 26.08 -8.86
CA GLN A 31 12.07 26.88 -8.22
C GLN A 31 11.51 26.23 -6.95
N ASP A 32 11.27 24.92 -6.97
CA ASP A 32 10.69 24.21 -5.83
C ASP A 32 11.66 24.18 -4.64
N MET A 33 12.95 23.95 -4.91
CA MET A 33 13.99 23.94 -3.89
C MET A 33 14.20 25.35 -3.28
N ALA A 34 14.22 26.38 -4.13
CA ALA A 34 14.38 27.77 -3.71
C ALA A 34 13.20 28.23 -2.84
N SER A 35 11.96 27.96 -3.28
CA SER A 35 10.74 28.31 -2.55
C SER A 35 10.64 27.54 -1.22
N ALA A 36 10.92 26.23 -1.22
CA ALA A 36 10.94 25.42 -0.01
C ALA A 36 11.97 25.91 1.01
N TYR A 37 13.15 26.34 0.54
CA TYR A 37 14.18 26.89 1.39
C TYR A 37 13.79 28.25 1.97
N GLY A 38 13.20 29.15 1.17
CA GLY A 38 12.66 30.42 1.61
C GLY A 38 11.56 30.26 2.67
N ALA A 39 10.60 29.37 2.40
CA ALA A 39 9.53 29.05 3.34
C ALA A 39 10.05 28.45 4.66
N ALA A 40 11.12 27.65 4.59
CA ALA A 40 11.74 27.09 5.79
C ALA A 40 12.38 28.16 6.70
N ILE A 41 12.89 29.23 6.12
CA ILE A 41 13.49 30.35 6.87
C ILE A 41 12.39 31.26 7.43
N LEU A 42 11.46 31.69 6.58
CA LEU A 42 10.45 32.69 6.91
C LEU A 42 9.26 32.13 7.70
N GLY A 43 9.04 30.80 7.65
CA GLY A 43 7.91 30.16 8.30
C GLY A 43 6.56 30.39 7.60
N ASP A 44 6.60 30.92 6.38
CA ASP A 44 5.44 31.26 5.57
C ASP A 44 5.72 30.86 4.10
N PHE A 45 4.78 30.14 3.48
CA PHE A 45 4.96 29.64 2.11
C PHE A 45 4.92 30.74 1.06
N HIS A 46 4.08 31.76 1.25
CA HIS A 46 3.94 32.86 0.30
C HIS A 46 5.18 33.77 0.35
N LEU A 47 5.60 34.15 1.54
CA LEU A 47 6.84 34.93 1.72
C LEU A 47 8.07 34.16 1.22
N GLY A 48 8.10 32.82 1.40
CA GLY A 48 9.16 31.97 0.89
C GLY A 48 9.21 31.93 -0.64
N GLN A 49 8.06 31.91 -1.29
CA GLN A 49 7.93 31.97 -2.74
C GLN A 49 8.34 33.33 -3.29
N ASP A 50 7.92 34.41 -2.64
CA ASP A 50 8.31 35.78 -3.01
C ASP A 50 9.84 35.98 -2.92
N ALA A 51 10.45 35.53 -1.81
CA ALA A 51 11.91 35.58 -1.65
C ALA A 51 12.66 34.75 -2.70
N ALA A 52 12.12 33.61 -3.12
CA ALA A 52 12.69 32.81 -4.19
C ALA A 52 12.55 33.50 -5.56
N GLN A 53 11.41 34.12 -5.83
CA GLN A 53 11.18 34.90 -7.06
C GLN A 53 12.16 36.08 -7.17
N ASP A 54 12.31 36.85 -6.11
CA ASP A 54 13.28 37.95 -6.06
C ASP A 54 14.72 37.45 -6.26
N ALA A 55 15.05 36.30 -5.68
CA ALA A 55 16.36 35.68 -5.86
C ALA A 55 16.61 35.26 -7.32
N PHE A 56 15.62 34.74 -8.03
CA PHE A 56 15.74 34.43 -9.46
C PHE A 56 15.88 35.70 -10.31
N ILE A 57 15.16 36.76 -10.00
CA ILE A 57 15.31 38.04 -10.69
C ILE A 57 16.74 38.59 -10.51
N GLU A 58 17.26 38.59 -9.28
CA GLU A 58 18.62 38.98 -9.01
C GLU A 58 19.64 38.05 -9.69
N ALA A 59 19.37 36.74 -9.68
CA ALA A 59 20.21 35.75 -10.36
C ALA A 59 20.30 36.04 -11.86
N TYR A 60 19.17 36.30 -12.54
CA TYR A 60 19.17 36.66 -13.96
C TYR A 60 20.03 37.90 -14.27
N GLN A 61 19.88 38.96 -13.47
CA GLN A 61 20.62 40.21 -13.64
C GLN A 61 22.13 40.03 -13.44
N ARG A 62 22.54 39.12 -12.56
CA ARG A 62 23.94 38.93 -12.15
C ARG A 62 24.57 37.64 -12.64
N LEU A 63 23.88 36.85 -13.50
CA LEU A 63 24.33 35.52 -13.91
C LEU A 63 25.73 35.55 -14.59
N ARG A 64 26.02 36.62 -15.34
CA ARG A 64 27.34 36.83 -15.99
C ARG A 64 28.48 36.99 -14.99
N MET A 65 28.20 37.32 -13.72
CA MET A 65 29.21 37.42 -12.66
C MET A 65 29.57 36.08 -12.03
N LEU A 66 28.78 35.03 -12.31
CA LEU A 66 29.02 33.70 -11.77
C LEU A 66 30.20 33.05 -12.54
N ARG A 67 31.37 32.99 -11.87
CA ARG A 67 32.61 32.50 -12.51
C ARG A 67 32.62 30.98 -12.71
N GLN A 68 31.92 30.25 -11.88
CA GLN A 68 31.83 28.78 -11.92
C GLN A 68 30.39 28.36 -12.18
N PRO A 69 30.04 27.95 -13.43
CA PRO A 69 28.66 27.55 -13.75
C PRO A 69 28.09 26.46 -12.86
N GLY A 70 28.89 25.45 -12.46
CA GLY A 70 28.47 24.38 -11.55
C GLY A 70 28.16 24.83 -10.10
N ALA A 71 28.45 26.09 -9.75
CA ALA A 71 28.10 26.65 -8.45
C ALA A 71 26.72 27.34 -8.42
N PHE A 72 25.94 27.29 -9.52
CA PHE A 72 24.69 28.02 -9.66
C PHE A 72 23.71 27.78 -8.50
N LYS A 73 23.45 26.51 -8.17
CA LYS A 73 22.52 26.13 -7.09
C LYS A 73 22.92 26.68 -5.72
N TYR A 74 24.23 26.74 -5.41
CA TYR A 74 24.74 27.27 -4.15
C TYR A 74 24.66 28.80 -4.12
N TRP A 75 24.94 29.43 -5.25
CA TRP A 75 24.83 30.87 -5.38
C TRP A 75 23.38 31.33 -5.29
N LEU A 76 22.45 30.63 -5.97
CA LEU A 76 21.00 30.87 -5.85
C LEU A 76 20.52 30.75 -4.40
N LYS A 77 20.97 29.71 -3.68
CA LYS A 77 20.66 29.54 -2.24
C LYS A 77 21.08 30.76 -1.42
N LEU A 78 22.25 31.33 -1.68
CA LEU A 78 22.71 32.54 -0.97
C LEU A 78 21.84 33.75 -1.29
N LEU A 79 21.37 33.87 -2.54
CA LEU A 79 20.44 34.92 -2.94
C LEU A 79 19.09 34.78 -2.21
N VAL A 80 18.52 33.57 -2.19
CA VAL A 80 17.28 33.30 -1.46
C VAL A 80 17.44 33.67 0.01
N ARG A 81 18.53 33.22 0.66
CA ARG A 81 18.81 33.59 2.08
C ARG A 81 18.87 35.09 2.27
N LYS A 82 19.55 35.80 1.39
CA LYS A 82 19.66 37.27 1.42
C LYS A 82 18.29 37.96 1.37
N HIS A 83 17.39 37.49 0.48
CA HIS A 83 16.03 38.04 0.37
C HIS A 83 15.17 37.68 1.58
N CYS A 84 15.31 36.51 2.15
CA CYS A 84 14.67 36.15 3.42
C CYS A 84 15.15 37.06 4.58
N ASP A 85 16.46 37.33 4.67
CA ASP A 85 17.02 38.22 5.71
C ASP A 85 16.55 39.69 5.56
N ARG A 86 16.25 40.14 4.34
CA ARG A 86 15.63 41.45 4.06
C ARG A 86 14.16 41.48 4.50
N ALA A 87 13.40 40.47 4.15
CA ALA A 87 11.99 40.33 4.52
C ALA A 87 11.81 40.33 6.07
N THR A 88 12.69 39.64 6.80
CA THR A 88 12.65 39.61 8.29
C THR A 88 13.02 40.95 8.95
N ARG A 89 13.79 41.79 8.28
CA ARG A 89 14.18 43.13 8.80
C ARG A 89 13.15 44.21 8.49
N GLY A 90 12.05 43.90 7.80
CA GLY A 90 11.03 44.87 7.41
C GLY A 90 11.49 45.86 6.32
N GLU A 91 12.62 45.59 5.65
CA GLU A 91 13.06 46.33 4.47
C GLU A 91 12.25 45.84 3.27
N ALA A 92 11.01 46.32 3.12
CA ALA A 92 10.21 46.04 1.93
C ALA A 92 10.98 46.48 0.69
N ALA A 93 11.21 45.56 -0.26
CA ALA A 93 11.59 45.94 -1.60
C ALA A 93 10.49 46.84 -2.15
N GLU A 94 10.83 48.00 -2.72
CA GLU A 94 9.85 48.75 -3.51
C GLU A 94 9.26 47.82 -4.58
N PRO A 95 7.95 47.74 -4.74
CA PRO A 95 7.32 46.84 -5.71
C PRO A 95 7.64 47.33 -7.10
N VAL A 96 8.55 46.65 -7.81
CA VAL A 96 8.91 46.93 -9.21
C VAL A 96 7.78 46.56 -10.17
N LEU A 97 6.70 45.95 -9.71
CA LEU A 97 5.52 45.59 -10.48
C LEU A 97 4.22 45.82 -9.71
N ALA A 98 3.91 47.09 -9.45
CA ALA A 98 2.53 47.47 -9.18
C ALA A 98 1.77 47.45 -10.53
N GLY A 99 1.04 46.40 -10.82
CA GLY A 99 0.17 46.36 -12.00
C GLY A 99 -0.17 45.02 -12.62
N LEU A 100 0.03 43.92 -11.95
CA LEU A 100 -0.57 42.65 -12.37
C LEU A 100 -1.37 42.06 -11.22
N ASP A 101 -2.65 42.44 -11.18
CA ASP A 101 -3.70 41.71 -10.47
C ASP A 101 -3.81 40.32 -11.09
N LEU A 102 -3.05 39.37 -10.58
CA LEU A 102 -3.29 37.94 -10.78
C LEU A 102 -4.35 37.53 -9.77
N GLU A 103 -5.62 37.91 -10.04
CA GLU A 103 -6.75 37.16 -9.52
C GLU A 103 -6.58 35.71 -10.00
N ALA A 104 -6.12 34.86 -9.09
CA ALA A 104 -6.15 33.43 -9.26
C ALA A 104 -7.63 33.01 -9.44
N HIS A 105 -7.97 32.75 -10.68
CA HIS A 105 -9.24 32.09 -11.02
C HIS A 105 -9.21 30.67 -10.47
N SER A 106 -9.57 30.50 -9.19
CA SER A 106 -10.03 29.23 -8.67
C SER A 106 -11.48 29.06 -9.12
N GLN A 107 -11.65 28.39 -10.25
CA GLN A 107 -12.97 27.97 -10.71
C GLN A 107 -13.52 26.91 -9.75
N GLY A 108 -14.65 27.23 -9.08
CA GLY A 108 -15.68 26.26 -8.73
C GLY A 108 -15.37 25.28 -7.60
N GLY A 109 -15.02 25.76 -6.41
CA GLY A 109 -15.03 24.95 -5.20
C GLY A 109 -16.11 25.45 -4.22
N ASP A 110 -16.80 24.51 -3.55
CA ASP A 110 -17.72 24.80 -2.46
C ASP A 110 -17.01 25.67 -1.40
N PRO A 111 -17.65 26.80 -0.91
CA PRO A 111 -17.07 27.67 0.10
C PRO A 111 -16.64 26.95 1.38
N VAL A 112 -17.27 25.83 1.73
CA VAL A 112 -16.96 25.01 2.91
C VAL A 112 -15.65 24.24 2.69
N SER A 113 -15.46 23.63 1.52
CA SER A 113 -14.20 22.93 1.20
C SER A 113 -13.00 23.88 1.08
N ALA A 114 -13.23 25.11 0.58
CA ALA A 114 -12.18 26.14 0.55
C ALA A 114 -11.81 26.64 1.96
N MET A 115 -12.79 26.72 2.87
CA MET A 115 -12.57 27.09 4.26
C MET A 115 -11.82 25.99 5.04
N LEU A 116 -12.20 24.71 4.86
CA LEU A 116 -11.53 23.56 5.45
C LEU A 116 -10.07 23.44 4.95
N ALA A 117 -9.84 23.58 3.64
CA ALA A 117 -8.48 23.54 3.08
C ALA A 117 -7.60 24.70 3.61
N LYS A 118 -8.19 25.86 3.91
CA LYS A 118 -7.49 27.00 4.51
C LYS A 118 -7.14 26.74 5.98
N GLU A 119 -8.01 26.04 6.69
CA GLU A 119 -7.80 25.69 8.11
C GLU A 119 -6.76 24.57 8.25
N GLU A 120 -6.82 23.53 7.42
CA GLU A 120 -5.78 22.50 7.32
C GLU A 120 -4.40 23.08 6.98
N ARG A 121 -4.34 24.01 6.04
CA ARG A 121 -3.10 24.71 5.69
C ARG A 121 -2.52 25.45 6.88
N ARG A 122 -3.34 26.19 7.65
CA ARG A 122 -2.91 26.89 8.87
C ARG A 122 -2.36 25.94 9.93
N HIS A 123 -2.99 24.77 10.09
CA HIS A 123 -2.53 23.76 11.04
C HIS A 123 -1.18 23.16 10.63
N ILE A 124 -1.00 22.87 9.33
CA ILE A 124 0.28 22.38 8.79
C ILE A 124 1.37 23.43 8.96
N GLU A 125 1.09 24.71 8.65
CA GLU A 125 2.03 25.81 8.82
C GLU A 125 2.42 26.00 10.30
N ALA A 126 1.45 25.95 11.21
CA ALA A 126 1.71 26.05 12.64
C ALA A 126 2.57 24.88 13.16
N ALA A 127 2.32 23.66 12.69
CA ALA A 127 3.12 22.49 13.04
C ALA A 127 4.57 22.58 12.51
N LEU A 128 4.73 23.06 11.27
CA LEU A 128 6.04 23.27 10.66
C LEU A 128 6.81 24.39 11.35
N ASN A 129 6.13 25.49 11.71
CA ASN A 129 6.74 26.62 12.39
C ASN A 129 7.21 26.32 13.81
N ALA A 130 6.69 25.28 14.38
CA ALA A 130 7.13 24.79 15.67
C ALA A 130 8.39 23.91 15.63
N LEU A 131 8.84 23.52 14.45
CA LEU A 131 10.13 22.86 14.26
C LEU A 131 11.26 23.88 14.32
N SER A 132 12.47 23.45 14.71
CA SER A 132 13.65 24.28 14.50
C SER A 132 13.87 24.53 13.00
N GLU A 133 14.51 25.66 12.65
CA GLU A 133 14.82 26.01 11.25
C GLU A 133 15.47 24.82 10.50
N GLU A 134 16.42 24.15 11.14
CA GLU A 134 17.15 23.03 10.54
C GLU A 134 16.26 21.81 10.26
N HIS A 135 15.31 21.50 11.13
CA HIS A 135 14.34 20.41 10.92
C HIS A 135 13.33 20.80 9.84
N ARG A 136 12.85 22.04 9.87
CA ARG A 136 11.90 22.58 8.89
C ARG A 136 12.50 22.62 7.48
N GLN A 137 13.78 23.03 7.34
CA GLN A 137 14.49 22.99 6.07
C GLN A 137 14.50 21.58 5.46
N VAL A 138 14.87 20.58 6.24
CA VAL A 138 14.95 19.20 5.74
C VAL A 138 13.57 18.66 5.36
N VAL A 139 12.53 18.97 6.15
CA VAL A 139 11.15 18.53 5.86
C VAL A 139 10.63 19.17 4.57
N LEU A 140 10.74 20.49 4.44
CA LEU A 140 10.22 21.20 3.27
C LEU A 140 10.98 20.83 1.99
N LEU A 141 12.31 20.72 2.03
CA LEU A 141 13.11 20.28 0.89
C LEU A 141 12.80 18.84 0.47
N PHE A 142 12.48 17.97 1.41
CA PHE A 142 12.14 16.58 1.12
C PHE A 142 10.73 16.42 0.51
N TYR A 143 9.72 17.08 1.11
CA TYR A 143 8.32 16.87 0.72
C TYR A 143 7.84 17.80 -0.39
N MET A 144 8.32 19.05 -0.44
CA MET A 144 7.95 19.99 -1.51
C MET A 144 8.89 19.88 -2.72
N GLY A 145 10.18 19.65 -2.49
CA GLY A 145 11.17 19.60 -3.55
C GLY A 145 11.34 18.23 -4.21
N THR A 146 10.71 17.16 -3.71
CA THR A 146 10.90 15.77 -4.20
C THR A 146 12.37 15.32 -4.30
N HIS A 147 13.25 15.93 -3.49
CA HIS A 147 14.70 15.69 -3.55
C HIS A 147 15.13 14.52 -2.67
N SER A 148 16.13 13.79 -3.15
CA SER A 148 16.77 12.71 -2.38
C SER A 148 17.55 13.27 -1.18
N HIS A 149 17.80 12.41 -0.18
CA HIS A 149 18.62 12.80 0.98
C HIS A 149 20.03 13.27 0.59
N ALA A 150 20.58 12.78 -0.53
CA ALA A 150 21.89 13.16 -1.03
C ALA A 150 21.88 14.58 -1.60
N GLU A 151 20.88 14.92 -2.41
CA GLU A 151 20.70 16.26 -2.98
C GLU A 151 20.43 17.30 -1.91
N ILE A 152 19.59 16.98 -0.91
CA ILE A 152 19.34 17.86 0.24
C ILE A 152 20.63 18.06 1.06
N ALA A 153 21.41 17.00 1.27
CA ALA A 153 22.67 17.05 1.99
C ALA A 153 23.67 17.96 1.27
N GLU A 154 23.79 17.82 -0.02
CA GLU A 154 24.62 18.65 -0.88
C GLU A 154 24.14 20.11 -0.83
N TYR A 155 22.83 20.35 -1.02
CA TYR A 155 22.27 21.70 -1.02
C TYR A 155 22.45 22.43 0.31
N LEU A 156 22.22 21.74 1.43
CA LEU A 156 22.38 22.32 2.78
C LEU A 156 23.84 22.40 3.23
N GLY A 157 24.75 21.65 2.60
CA GLY A 157 26.15 21.57 3.01
C GLY A 157 26.36 20.74 4.29
N VAL A 158 25.56 19.69 4.48
CA VAL A 158 25.61 18.80 5.65
C VAL A 158 25.72 17.32 5.20
N PRO A 159 26.26 16.42 6.04
CA PRO A 159 26.30 15.00 5.69
C PRO A 159 24.89 14.39 5.48
N ALA A 160 24.75 13.46 4.52
CA ALA A 160 23.46 12.79 4.27
C ALA A 160 22.89 12.06 5.50
N LYS A 161 23.75 11.56 6.39
CA LYS A 161 23.34 10.98 7.69
C LYS A 161 22.65 12.03 8.58
N THR A 162 23.11 13.28 8.54
CA THR A 162 22.49 14.40 9.27
C THR A 162 21.10 14.72 8.72
N VAL A 163 20.91 14.69 7.38
CA VAL A 163 19.61 14.87 6.75
C VAL A 163 18.63 13.78 7.21
N LYS A 164 19.04 12.51 7.16
CA LYS A 164 18.23 11.39 7.63
C LYS A 164 17.82 11.53 9.10
N SER A 165 18.77 11.87 9.96
CA SER A 165 18.53 12.01 11.39
C SER A 165 17.59 13.19 11.69
N ARG A 166 17.79 14.35 11.03
CA ARG A 166 16.91 15.53 11.15
C ARG A 166 15.50 15.22 10.63
N LEU A 167 15.39 14.54 9.50
CA LEU A 167 14.08 14.16 8.94
C LEU A 167 13.33 13.20 9.86
N HIS A 168 14.02 12.22 10.44
CA HIS A 168 13.43 11.29 11.42
C HIS A 168 12.96 12.04 12.69
N SER A 169 13.79 12.90 13.25
CA SER A 169 13.45 13.72 14.42
C SER A 169 12.29 14.67 14.15
N ALA A 170 12.31 15.33 12.99
CA ALA A 170 11.23 16.22 12.57
C ALA A 170 9.88 15.47 12.40
N ARG A 171 9.89 14.29 11.75
CA ARG A 171 8.69 13.43 11.62
C ARG A 171 8.13 13.04 13.00
N THR A 172 9.00 12.70 13.93
CA THR A 172 8.58 12.34 15.30
C THR A 172 7.95 13.53 16.02
N GLN A 173 8.52 14.74 15.85
CA GLN A 173 7.98 15.96 16.43
C GLN A 173 6.65 16.38 15.79
N LEU A 174 6.56 16.29 14.44
CA LEU A 174 5.32 16.56 13.70
C LEU A 174 4.22 15.56 14.09
N LYS A 175 4.53 14.26 14.12
CA LYS A 175 3.57 13.22 14.53
C LYS A 175 3.04 13.49 15.94
N ARG A 176 3.92 13.83 16.90
CA ARG A 176 3.52 14.15 18.28
C ARG A 176 2.65 15.40 18.34
N ARG A 177 2.97 16.45 17.55
CA ARG A 177 2.23 17.70 17.50
C ARG A 177 0.93 17.61 16.71
N MET A 178 0.93 16.88 15.59
CA MET A 178 -0.31 16.62 14.88
C MET A 178 -1.26 15.76 15.72
N LEU A 179 -0.74 14.81 16.51
CA LEU A 179 -1.54 14.09 17.49
C LEU A 179 -2.05 14.99 18.61
N SER A 180 -1.21 15.90 19.16
CA SER A 180 -1.66 16.84 20.22
C SER A 180 -2.59 17.92 19.66
N MET A 181 -2.38 18.39 18.45
CA MET A 181 -3.31 19.32 17.77
C MET A 181 -4.60 18.62 17.36
N ALA A 182 -4.51 17.35 16.94
CA ALA A 182 -5.68 16.50 16.78
C ALA A 182 -6.37 16.26 18.12
N GLU A 183 -5.63 16.04 19.20
CA GLU A 183 -6.18 15.92 20.55
C GLU A 183 -6.82 17.23 21.03
N ASP A 184 -6.19 18.39 20.79
CA ASP A 184 -6.72 19.72 21.13
C ASP A 184 -7.90 20.13 20.22
N THR A 185 -7.87 19.77 18.95
CA THR A 185 -8.96 19.96 17.99
C THR A 185 -10.06 18.93 18.24
N PHE A 186 -9.71 17.69 18.57
CA PHE A 186 -10.65 16.67 19.02
C PHE A 186 -11.19 16.96 20.43
N ASP A 187 -10.48 17.67 21.31
CA ASP A 187 -11.03 18.18 22.56
C ASP A 187 -11.99 19.36 22.37
N SER A 188 -11.81 20.15 21.32
CA SER A 188 -12.73 21.25 20.96
C SER A 188 -13.86 20.82 20.02
N LEU A 189 -13.65 19.78 19.23
CA LEU A 189 -14.63 19.13 18.32
C LEU A 189 -15.16 17.82 18.91
N ARG A 190 -14.68 17.38 20.07
CA ARG A 190 -15.34 16.28 20.74
C ARG A 190 -16.79 16.67 20.91
N PRO A 191 -17.74 15.98 20.25
CA PRO A 191 -19.08 15.97 20.75
C PRO A 191 -18.93 15.36 22.12
N SER A 192 -18.79 16.23 23.11
CA SER A 192 -18.60 15.91 24.51
C SER A 192 -17.56 14.80 24.80
N LYS A 193 -17.05 14.77 25.98
CA LYS A 193 -16.47 13.65 26.72
C LYS A 193 -17.48 12.50 26.80
N ASP A 194 -18.02 12.12 25.65
CA ASP A 194 -19.13 11.21 25.52
C ASP A 194 -18.56 9.80 25.47
N GLU A 195 -18.42 9.19 26.64
CA GLU A 195 -18.29 7.74 26.78
C GLU A 195 -19.32 7.00 25.94
N LEU A 196 -20.47 7.63 25.68
CA LEU A 196 -21.53 7.18 24.79
C LEU A 196 -21.15 7.04 23.30
N PHE A 197 -20.24 7.84 22.74
CA PHE A 197 -19.85 7.67 21.34
C PHE A 197 -19.04 6.38 21.13
N LYS A 198 -18.03 6.15 22.00
CA LYS A 198 -17.26 4.90 22.00
C LYS A 198 -18.16 3.69 22.22
N GLU A 199 -19.10 3.82 23.17
CA GLU A 199 -20.06 2.77 23.48
C GLU A 199 -21.01 2.51 22.28
N ARG A 200 -21.45 3.55 21.57
CA ARG A 200 -22.28 3.41 20.36
C ARG A 200 -21.54 2.74 19.21
N VAL A 201 -20.28 3.11 18.95
CA VAL A 201 -19.44 2.46 17.92
C VAL A 201 -19.22 0.98 18.26
N LEU A 202 -18.90 0.66 19.53
CA LEU A 202 -18.73 -0.72 19.96
C LEU A 202 -20.05 -1.53 19.88
N LYS A 203 -21.19 -0.92 20.20
CA LYS A 203 -22.51 -1.52 20.02
C LYS A 203 -22.83 -1.75 18.54
N LEU A 204 -22.48 -0.81 17.67
CA LEU A 204 -22.66 -0.97 16.22
C LEU A 204 -21.84 -2.15 15.69
N ILE A 205 -20.57 -2.24 16.05
CA ILE A 205 -19.70 -3.38 15.68
C ILE A 205 -20.31 -4.70 16.16
N ALA A 206 -20.73 -4.75 17.43
CA ALA A 206 -21.32 -5.96 18.00
C ALA A 206 -22.65 -6.35 17.31
N ALA A 207 -23.52 -5.38 17.01
CA ALA A 207 -24.76 -5.62 16.29
C ALA A 207 -24.51 -6.10 14.85
N MET A 208 -23.52 -5.51 14.15
CA MET A 208 -23.12 -5.97 12.82
C MET A 208 -22.55 -7.40 12.83
N GLN A 209 -21.70 -7.73 13.82
CA GLN A 209 -21.15 -9.09 13.97
C GLN A 209 -22.22 -10.13 14.28
N GLN A 210 -23.27 -9.75 15.03
CA GLN A 210 -24.41 -10.62 15.35
C GLN A 210 -25.44 -10.67 14.22
N GLY A 211 -25.31 -9.82 13.21
CA GLY A 211 -26.28 -9.71 12.12
C GLY A 211 -27.61 -9.09 12.54
N ASP A 212 -27.64 -8.35 13.65
CA ASP A 212 -28.83 -7.72 14.18
C ASP A 212 -29.14 -6.38 13.47
N ALA A 213 -29.81 -6.48 12.31
CA ALA A 213 -30.18 -5.32 11.51
C ALA A 213 -31.09 -4.33 12.25
N ALA A 214 -31.94 -4.81 13.19
CA ALA A 214 -32.82 -3.94 13.96
C ALA A 214 -32.02 -3.09 14.94
N ALA A 215 -31.07 -3.70 15.68
CA ALA A 215 -30.17 -2.97 16.56
C ALA A 215 -29.27 -1.98 15.80
N VAL A 216 -28.80 -2.33 14.58
CA VAL A 216 -28.09 -1.41 13.70
C VAL A 216 -28.98 -0.24 13.32
N GLY A 217 -30.23 -0.49 12.93
CA GLY A 217 -31.21 0.55 12.59
C GLY A 217 -31.50 1.52 13.74
N ASP A 218 -31.67 1.01 14.96
CA ASP A 218 -31.88 1.84 16.14
C ASP A 218 -30.67 2.73 16.46
N LEU A 219 -29.45 2.21 16.30
CA LEU A 219 -28.23 2.98 16.47
C LEU A 219 -28.07 4.09 15.40
N LEU A 220 -28.39 3.78 14.13
CA LEU A 220 -28.35 4.74 13.03
C LEU A 220 -29.45 5.81 13.14
N ALA A 221 -30.62 5.45 13.67
CA ALA A 221 -31.70 6.42 13.94
C ALA A 221 -31.29 7.42 15.05
N ALA A 222 -30.47 6.96 16.02
CA ALA A 222 -29.94 7.83 17.06
C ALA A 222 -28.75 8.68 16.57
N ASP A 223 -27.95 8.17 15.64
CA ASP A 223 -26.78 8.85 15.07
C ASP A 223 -26.51 8.36 13.63
N ALA A 224 -27.06 9.07 12.65
CA ALA A 224 -26.90 8.72 11.24
C ALA A 224 -25.44 8.75 10.73
N SER A 225 -24.53 9.45 11.42
CA SER A 225 -23.11 9.51 11.04
C SER A 225 -22.42 8.15 11.15
N LEU A 226 -22.97 7.24 11.96
CA LEU A 226 -22.47 5.88 12.14
C LEU A 226 -22.56 5.02 10.86
N ALA A 227 -23.41 5.37 9.89
CA ALA A 227 -23.52 4.64 8.63
C ALA A 227 -22.20 4.62 7.83
N ASN A 228 -21.40 5.68 7.97
CA ASN A 228 -20.09 5.82 7.33
C ASN A 228 -18.95 5.85 8.36
N ALA A 229 -19.18 5.31 9.55
CA ALA A 229 -18.16 5.28 10.60
C ALA A 229 -17.03 4.32 10.25
N SER A 230 -15.79 4.74 10.55
CA SER A 230 -14.61 3.88 10.48
C SER A 230 -14.60 2.87 11.62
N THR A 231 -14.37 1.61 11.29
CA THR A 231 -14.25 0.51 12.26
C THR A 231 -12.84 -0.08 12.20
N PRO A 232 -12.10 -0.15 13.33
CA PRO A 232 -10.82 -0.84 13.35
C PRO A 232 -11.04 -2.35 13.22
N ARG A 233 -10.25 -3.02 12.39
CA ARG A 233 -10.29 -4.48 12.22
C ARG A 233 -8.91 -5.09 12.41
N GLU A 234 -8.84 -6.20 13.17
CA GLU A 234 -7.58 -6.88 13.54
C GLU A 234 -6.83 -7.48 12.33
N PHE A 235 -7.51 -7.76 11.21
CA PHE A 235 -6.95 -8.43 10.04
C PHE A 235 -6.65 -7.51 8.83
N TRP A 236 -7.10 -6.26 8.86
CA TRP A 236 -6.82 -5.29 7.80
C TRP A 236 -5.91 -4.19 8.35
N THR A 237 -4.85 -3.88 7.63
CA THR A 237 -3.95 -2.78 7.99
C THR A 237 -4.57 -1.44 7.57
N GLY A 238 -5.68 -1.03 8.20
CA GLY A 238 -6.33 0.23 7.83
C GLY A 238 -7.74 0.39 8.42
N GLU A 239 -8.31 1.56 8.23
CA GLU A 239 -9.70 1.85 8.59
C GLU A 239 -10.65 1.22 7.56
N VAL A 240 -11.65 0.50 8.03
CA VAL A 240 -12.72 -0.11 7.24
C VAL A 240 -14.05 0.54 7.63
N HIS A 241 -14.83 0.99 6.67
CA HIS A 241 -16.13 1.61 6.97
C HIS A 241 -17.21 0.56 7.22
N ALA A 242 -18.27 0.94 7.94
CA ALA A 242 -19.32 0.03 8.39
C ALA A 242 -19.92 -0.83 7.26
N LEU A 243 -20.14 -0.25 6.08
CA LEU A 243 -20.69 -0.98 4.93
C LEU A 243 -19.73 -2.07 4.42
N HIS A 244 -18.41 -1.80 4.35
CA HIS A 244 -17.40 -2.80 3.97
C HIS A 244 -17.39 -3.98 4.94
N PHE A 245 -17.48 -3.66 6.23
CA PHE A 245 -17.55 -4.67 7.29
C PHE A 245 -18.79 -5.56 7.13
N ALA A 246 -19.98 -4.96 6.96
CA ALA A 246 -21.24 -5.68 6.81
C ALA A 246 -21.27 -6.57 5.56
N VAL A 247 -20.69 -6.08 4.45
CA VAL A 247 -20.54 -6.86 3.22
C VAL A 247 -19.60 -8.03 3.45
N ASP A 248 -18.48 -7.83 4.12
CA ASP A 248 -17.52 -8.90 4.40
C ASP A 248 -18.08 -9.98 5.35
N GLU A 249 -18.86 -9.60 6.35
CA GLU A 249 -19.60 -10.55 7.22
C GLU A 249 -20.73 -11.28 6.46
N GLY A 250 -21.18 -10.76 5.31
CA GLY A 250 -22.17 -11.42 4.47
C GLY A 250 -23.62 -11.23 4.92
N ASN A 251 -23.91 -10.22 5.74
CA ASN A 251 -25.26 -9.99 6.26
C ASN A 251 -26.05 -9.00 5.40
N LEU A 252 -26.91 -9.50 4.51
CA LEU A 252 -27.70 -8.69 3.59
C LEU A 252 -28.62 -7.68 4.30
N ASP A 253 -29.23 -8.06 5.42
CA ASP A 253 -30.19 -7.16 6.10
C ASP A 253 -29.45 -5.99 6.78
N VAL A 254 -28.27 -6.23 7.34
CA VAL A 254 -27.40 -5.16 7.86
C VAL A 254 -26.91 -4.28 6.73
N VAL A 255 -26.51 -4.84 5.58
CA VAL A 255 -26.11 -4.08 4.38
C VAL A 255 -27.25 -3.16 3.93
N LYS A 256 -28.48 -3.67 3.82
CA LYS A 256 -29.65 -2.87 3.47
C LYS A 256 -29.88 -1.73 4.46
N THR A 257 -29.87 -2.05 5.75
CA THR A 257 -30.07 -1.07 6.82
C THR A 257 -29.03 0.05 6.75
N LEU A 258 -27.74 -0.27 6.52
CA LEU A 258 -26.69 0.75 6.37
C LEU A 258 -26.92 1.64 5.15
N VAL A 259 -27.20 1.03 3.99
CA VAL A 259 -27.43 1.79 2.73
C VAL A 259 -28.68 2.67 2.81
N GLU A 260 -29.79 2.16 3.38
CA GLU A 260 -31.02 2.91 3.59
C GLU A 260 -30.84 4.11 4.55
N ASN A 261 -29.83 4.04 5.43
CA ASN A 261 -29.44 5.13 6.34
C ASN A 261 -28.25 5.95 5.82
N GLY A 262 -27.92 5.87 4.53
CA GLY A 262 -27.00 6.77 3.86
C GLY A 262 -25.56 6.33 3.81
N ALA A 263 -25.26 5.03 3.97
CA ALA A 263 -23.94 4.50 3.68
C ALA A 263 -23.63 4.62 2.18
N ASP A 264 -22.44 5.10 1.82
CA ASP A 264 -22.01 5.24 0.43
C ASP A 264 -21.65 3.88 -0.17
N VAL A 265 -22.44 3.43 -1.14
CA VAL A 265 -22.20 2.14 -1.85
C VAL A 265 -20.96 2.14 -2.74
N ASN A 266 -20.40 3.32 -3.02
CA ASN A 266 -19.19 3.50 -3.83
C ASN A 266 -17.98 3.97 -3.00
N ASP A 267 -18.10 3.97 -1.69
CA ASP A 267 -17.02 4.37 -0.80
C ASP A 267 -15.77 3.53 -1.01
N ILE A 268 -14.61 4.19 -1.07
CA ILE A 268 -13.29 3.54 -1.24
C ILE A 268 -12.36 4.07 -0.16
N PRO A 269 -12.21 3.36 0.97
CA PRO A 269 -11.27 3.73 2.00
C PRO A 269 -9.83 3.81 1.47
N LYS A 270 -9.10 4.88 1.81
CA LYS A 270 -7.76 5.16 1.27
C LYS A 270 -6.76 4.01 1.45
N ASP A 271 -6.85 3.33 2.58
CA ASP A 271 -5.91 2.28 2.94
C ASP A 271 -6.28 0.93 2.31
N MET A 272 -7.56 0.73 1.96
CA MET A 272 -8.07 -0.50 1.35
C MET A 272 -8.09 -0.43 -0.18
N GLY A 273 -8.52 0.71 -0.75
CA GLY A 273 -8.62 0.92 -2.19
C GLY A 273 -9.73 0.14 -2.91
N TRP A 274 -10.56 -0.62 -2.18
CA TRP A 274 -11.65 -1.42 -2.70
C TRP A 274 -13.01 -0.88 -2.24
N SER A 275 -14.02 -0.87 -3.14
CA SER A 275 -15.40 -0.51 -2.79
C SER A 275 -16.13 -1.70 -2.13
N PRO A 276 -17.30 -1.48 -1.48
CA PRO A 276 -18.11 -2.57 -0.92
C PRO A 276 -18.43 -3.68 -1.92
N LEU A 277 -18.65 -3.33 -3.20
CA LEU A 277 -18.97 -4.31 -4.25
C LEU A 277 -17.83 -5.32 -4.49
N HIS A 278 -16.57 -4.89 -4.38
CA HIS A 278 -15.41 -5.80 -4.50
C HIS A 278 -15.35 -6.85 -3.38
N LEU A 279 -15.87 -6.54 -2.19
CA LEU A 279 -15.95 -7.47 -1.06
C LEU A 279 -17.15 -8.43 -1.14
N ALA A 280 -18.05 -8.21 -2.10
CA ALA A 280 -19.24 -9.04 -2.30
C ALA A 280 -18.95 -10.35 -3.08
N MET A 281 -17.67 -10.72 -3.25
CA MET A 281 -17.27 -11.97 -3.89
C MET A 281 -17.91 -13.18 -3.19
N GLY A 282 -18.58 -14.03 -3.97
CA GLY A 282 -19.31 -15.19 -3.44
C GLY A 282 -20.62 -14.87 -2.71
N LYS A 283 -21.08 -13.61 -2.76
CA LYS A 283 -22.30 -13.10 -2.08
C LYS A 283 -23.25 -12.45 -3.10
N PRO A 284 -23.87 -13.22 -4.01
CA PRO A 284 -24.61 -12.70 -5.17
C PRO A 284 -25.82 -11.80 -4.78
N GLU A 285 -26.48 -12.09 -3.67
CA GLU A 285 -27.61 -11.29 -3.20
C GLU A 285 -27.17 -9.90 -2.73
N ILE A 286 -26.04 -9.80 -2.02
CA ILE A 286 -25.45 -8.53 -1.58
C ILE A 286 -24.95 -7.75 -2.80
N ALA A 287 -24.24 -8.39 -3.73
CA ALA A 287 -23.75 -7.76 -4.94
C ALA A 287 -24.92 -7.20 -5.77
N GLY A 288 -25.98 -8.00 -5.99
CA GLY A 288 -27.18 -7.58 -6.71
C GLY A 288 -27.88 -6.39 -6.03
N TYR A 289 -27.96 -6.38 -4.70
CA TYR A 289 -28.51 -5.27 -3.96
C TYR A 289 -27.64 -4.00 -4.13
N LEU A 290 -26.34 -4.08 -3.91
CA LEU A 290 -25.43 -2.93 -4.06
C LEU A 290 -25.48 -2.34 -5.48
N ILE A 291 -25.52 -3.17 -6.52
CA ILE A 291 -25.67 -2.73 -7.92
C ILE A 291 -27.03 -2.02 -8.10
N SER A 292 -28.11 -2.56 -7.54
CA SER A 292 -29.44 -1.91 -7.60
C SER A 292 -29.49 -0.56 -6.92
N GLN A 293 -28.59 -0.31 -5.97
CA GLN A 293 -28.42 0.96 -5.24
C GLN A 293 -27.37 1.87 -5.89
N GLY A 294 -26.85 1.53 -7.07
CA GLY A 294 -25.94 2.38 -7.86
C GLY A 294 -24.45 2.14 -7.60
N ALA A 295 -24.08 0.96 -7.09
CA ALA A 295 -22.67 0.59 -7.01
C ALA A 295 -22.05 0.48 -8.41
N SER A 296 -20.89 1.09 -8.60
CA SER A 296 -20.13 1.10 -9.85
C SER A 296 -19.48 -0.26 -10.11
N VAL A 297 -19.76 -0.84 -11.28
CA VAL A 297 -19.16 -2.11 -11.70
C VAL A 297 -17.96 -1.81 -12.60
N ASP A 298 -16.75 -1.83 -12.05
CA ASP A 298 -15.52 -1.74 -12.81
C ASP A 298 -15.06 -3.12 -13.31
N ILE A 299 -13.89 -3.18 -13.97
CA ILE A 299 -13.36 -4.43 -14.54
C ILE A 299 -13.08 -5.49 -13.48
N PHE A 300 -12.65 -5.08 -12.27
CA PHE A 300 -12.37 -6.01 -11.17
C PHE A 300 -13.66 -6.56 -10.59
N ALA A 301 -14.65 -5.70 -10.33
CA ALA A 301 -15.96 -6.11 -9.87
C ALA A 301 -16.66 -7.03 -10.88
N ALA A 302 -16.60 -6.71 -12.18
CA ALA A 302 -17.15 -7.56 -13.23
C ALA A 302 -16.50 -8.95 -13.26
N CYS A 303 -15.16 -9.03 -13.12
CA CYS A 303 -14.46 -10.31 -12.98
C CYS A 303 -14.89 -11.06 -11.72
N ILE A 304 -14.88 -10.42 -10.56
CA ILE A 304 -15.25 -11.01 -9.26
C ILE A 304 -16.67 -11.58 -9.29
N LEU A 305 -17.61 -10.89 -9.94
CA LEU A 305 -19.01 -11.28 -10.07
C LEU A 305 -19.26 -12.32 -11.16
N SER A 306 -18.24 -12.73 -11.92
CA SER A 306 -18.35 -13.64 -13.08
C SER A 306 -19.25 -13.09 -14.20
N ASP A 307 -19.35 -11.78 -14.32
CA ASP A 307 -20.14 -11.12 -15.35
C ASP A 307 -19.33 -10.99 -16.65
N GLU A 308 -19.36 -12.07 -17.45
CA GLU A 308 -18.62 -12.14 -18.71
C GLU A 308 -19.08 -11.07 -19.72
N GLU A 309 -20.38 -10.74 -19.74
CA GLU A 309 -20.96 -9.74 -20.64
C GLU A 309 -20.42 -8.35 -20.28
N LYS A 310 -20.43 -8.00 -19.00
CA LYS A 310 -19.87 -6.72 -18.52
C LYS A 310 -18.36 -6.62 -18.72
N VAL A 311 -17.61 -7.72 -18.54
CA VAL A 311 -16.17 -7.76 -18.85
C VAL A 311 -15.94 -7.46 -20.33
N ARG A 312 -16.73 -8.06 -21.25
CA ARG A 312 -16.65 -7.77 -22.69
C ARG A 312 -16.98 -6.32 -23.03
N GLU A 313 -18.07 -5.81 -22.46
CA GLU A 313 -18.50 -4.43 -22.64
C GLU A 313 -17.37 -3.46 -22.26
N LEU A 314 -16.87 -3.56 -21.03
CA LEU A 314 -15.81 -2.70 -20.50
C LEU A 314 -14.53 -2.76 -21.33
N LEU A 315 -14.12 -3.98 -21.75
CA LEU A 315 -12.91 -4.15 -22.57
C LEU A 315 -13.13 -3.75 -24.04
N THR A 316 -14.36 -3.71 -24.51
CA THR A 316 -14.67 -3.15 -25.84
C THR A 316 -14.59 -1.63 -25.82
N GLU A 317 -15.11 -1.00 -24.76
CA GLU A 317 -15.03 0.44 -24.56
C GLU A 317 -13.60 0.90 -24.30
N ASN A 318 -12.85 0.16 -23.48
CA ASN A 318 -11.47 0.46 -23.14
C ASN A 318 -10.60 -0.80 -23.04
N PRO A 319 -9.95 -1.22 -24.14
CA PRO A 319 -9.09 -2.42 -24.16
C PRO A 319 -7.92 -2.37 -23.18
N SER A 320 -7.46 -1.18 -22.76
CA SER A 320 -6.36 -1.07 -21.82
C SER A 320 -6.70 -1.57 -20.42
N LEU A 321 -7.98 -1.71 -20.08
CA LEU A 321 -8.44 -2.24 -18.80
C LEU A 321 -7.98 -3.68 -18.55
N VAL A 322 -7.65 -4.45 -19.60
CA VAL A 322 -7.12 -5.82 -19.47
C VAL A 322 -5.82 -5.89 -18.66
N GLN A 323 -5.04 -4.80 -18.66
CA GLN A 323 -3.79 -4.66 -17.91
C GLN A 323 -3.91 -3.70 -16.71
N SER A 324 -5.14 -3.28 -16.36
CA SER A 324 -5.36 -2.41 -15.19
C SER A 324 -4.84 -3.09 -13.93
N ARG A 325 -4.40 -2.26 -12.98
CA ARG A 325 -3.93 -2.74 -11.68
C ARG A 325 -4.85 -2.25 -10.57
N GLY A 326 -5.26 -3.20 -9.73
CA GLY A 326 -5.97 -2.90 -8.48
C GLY A 326 -5.04 -2.30 -7.43
N PRO A 327 -5.57 -1.98 -6.25
CA PRO A 327 -4.81 -1.37 -5.14
C PRO A 327 -3.61 -2.20 -4.66
N ASP A 328 -3.67 -3.52 -4.83
CA ASP A 328 -2.60 -4.48 -4.52
C ASP A 328 -1.67 -4.76 -5.72
N GLY A 329 -1.87 -4.06 -6.84
CA GLY A 329 -1.13 -4.24 -8.09
C GLY A 329 -1.57 -5.47 -8.89
N ALA A 330 -2.59 -6.22 -8.45
CA ALA A 330 -3.13 -7.37 -9.17
C ALA A 330 -3.91 -6.92 -10.42
N THR A 331 -3.87 -7.72 -11.48
CA THR A 331 -4.61 -7.46 -12.73
C THR A 331 -5.98 -8.19 -12.73
N PRO A 332 -6.90 -7.87 -13.64
CA PRO A 332 -8.18 -8.59 -13.74
C PRO A 332 -8.03 -10.11 -13.84
N LEU A 333 -6.93 -10.61 -14.45
CA LEU A 333 -6.67 -12.04 -14.56
C LEU A 333 -6.43 -12.72 -13.20
N HIS A 334 -5.87 -12.02 -12.21
CA HIS A 334 -5.72 -12.53 -10.84
C HIS A 334 -7.10 -12.81 -10.19
N PHE A 335 -8.07 -11.95 -10.48
CA PHE A 335 -9.42 -12.05 -9.93
C PHE A 335 -10.35 -12.96 -10.73
N ALA A 336 -9.90 -13.52 -11.85
CA ALA A 336 -10.74 -14.38 -12.69
C ALA A 336 -11.32 -15.56 -11.88
N PRO A 337 -12.66 -15.64 -11.72
CA PRO A 337 -13.28 -16.67 -10.89
C PRO A 337 -13.46 -17.98 -11.66
N SER A 338 -13.50 -17.92 -13.00
CA SER A 338 -13.76 -19.03 -13.89
C SER A 338 -12.78 -19.09 -15.06
N VAL A 339 -12.62 -20.28 -15.63
CA VAL A 339 -11.81 -20.49 -16.84
C VAL A 339 -12.36 -19.66 -18.02
N ALA A 340 -13.68 -19.42 -18.08
CA ALA A 340 -14.29 -18.61 -19.15
C ALA A 340 -13.80 -17.17 -19.12
N ILE A 341 -13.82 -16.53 -17.94
CA ILE A 341 -13.30 -15.16 -17.75
C ILE A 341 -11.79 -15.12 -18.03
N ALA A 342 -11.02 -16.07 -17.51
CA ALA A 342 -9.59 -16.14 -17.78
C ALA A 342 -9.28 -16.29 -19.28
N ALA A 343 -10.03 -17.14 -19.97
CA ALA A 343 -9.90 -17.33 -21.42
C ALA A 343 -10.20 -16.04 -22.19
N LEU A 344 -11.24 -15.31 -21.79
CA LEU A 344 -11.61 -14.03 -22.36
C LEU A 344 -10.47 -13.01 -22.18
N LEU A 345 -10.00 -12.81 -20.93
CA LEU A 345 -8.93 -11.87 -20.63
C LEU A 345 -7.64 -12.19 -21.40
N LEU A 346 -7.24 -13.47 -21.43
CA LEU A 346 -6.07 -13.91 -22.20
C LEU A 346 -6.23 -13.70 -23.71
N SER A 347 -7.44 -13.91 -24.27
CA SER A 347 -7.72 -13.66 -25.69
C SER A 347 -7.64 -12.20 -26.06
N LEU A 348 -7.83 -11.30 -25.08
CA LEU A 348 -7.76 -9.85 -25.23
C LEU A 348 -6.41 -9.27 -24.80
N GLY A 349 -5.42 -10.13 -24.54
CA GLY A 349 -4.03 -9.74 -24.34
C GLY A 349 -3.60 -9.57 -22.88
N ALA A 350 -4.34 -10.16 -21.92
CA ALA A 350 -3.84 -10.21 -20.54
C ALA A 350 -2.49 -10.95 -20.49
N ASP A 351 -1.53 -10.39 -19.74
CA ASP A 351 -0.27 -11.06 -19.47
C ASP A 351 -0.48 -12.13 -18.39
N ILE A 352 -0.22 -13.39 -18.77
CA ILE A 352 -0.47 -14.57 -17.93
C ILE A 352 0.49 -14.66 -16.72
N ASP A 353 1.64 -14.02 -16.81
CA ASP A 353 2.71 -14.09 -15.81
C ASP A 353 2.91 -12.77 -15.04
N THR A 354 2.02 -11.80 -15.21
CA THR A 354 2.08 -10.55 -14.44
C THR A 354 2.04 -10.83 -12.94
N LEU A 355 2.94 -10.20 -12.18
CA LEU A 355 2.96 -10.30 -10.72
C LEU A 355 2.15 -9.17 -10.08
N ASP A 356 1.40 -9.47 -9.02
CA ASP A 356 0.84 -8.44 -8.15
C ASP A 356 1.95 -7.74 -7.34
N GLU A 357 1.69 -6.50 -6.86
CA GLU A 357 2.72 -5.70 -6.17
C GLU A 357 2.79 -6.02 -4.67
N TYR A 358 1.71 -6.56 -4.11
CA TYR A 358 1.63 -6.79 -2.67
C TYR A 358 2.27 -8.12 -2.25
N HIS A 359 1.96 -9.22 -2.96
CA HIS A 359 2.47 -10.57 -2.66
C HIS A 359 3.58 -11.00 -3.60
N GLY A 360 3.73 -10.34 -4.77
CA GLY A 360 4.57 -10.79 -5.87
C GLY A 360 4.07 -12.10 -6.49
N GLY A 361 2.77 -12.38 -6.38
CA GLY A 361 2.14 -13.57 -6.90
C GLY A 361 1.65 -13.42 -8.34
N SER A 362 1.77 -14.48 -9.14
CA SER A 362 1.19 -14.57 -10.48
C SER A 362 -0.29 -15.00 -10.43
N PRO A 363 -1.07 -14.83 -11.52
CA PRO A 363 -2.43 -15.38 -11.61
C PRO A 363 -2.49 -16.90 -11.32
N LEU A 364 -1.45 -17.65 -11.69
CA LEU A 364 -1.34 -19.08 -11.37
C LEU A 364 -1.23 -19.31 -9.86
N GLU A 365 -0.40 -18.54 -9.16
CA GLU A 365 -0.24 -18.66 -7.71
C GLU A 365 -1.50 -18.20 -6.96
N TRP A 366 -2.20 -17.18 -7.46
CA TRP A 366 -3.52 -16.79 -6.95
C TRP A 366 -4.57 -17.90 -7.11
N ALA A 367 -4.61 -18.56 -8.29
CA ALA A 367 -5.50 -19.69 -8.51
C ALA A 367 -5.18 -20.87 -7.58
N LEU A 368 -3.89 -21.13 -7.33
CA LEU A 368 -3.42 -22.19 -6.45
C LEU A 368 -3.77 -21.89 -4.98
N SER A 369 -3.50 -20.68 -4.52
CA SER A 369 -3.86 -20.22 -3.16
C SER A 369 -5.38 -20.26 -2.92
N GLY A 370 -6.16 -19.89 -3.93
CA GLY A 370 -7.62 -19.95 -3.91
C GLY A 370 -8.20 -21.35 -4.11
N SER A 371 -7.39 -22.41 -4.14
CA SER A 371 -7.82 -23.81 -4.32
C SER A 371 -8.69 -24.03 -5.57
N LYS A 372 -8.30 -23.42 -6.71
CA LYS A 372 -9.01 -23.49 -8.01
C LYS A 372 -8.30 -24.44 -8.99
N PRO A 373 -8.41 -25.76 -8.86
CA PRO A 373 -7.60 -26.73 -9.64
C PRO A 373 -7.85 -26.66 -11.16
N GLU A 374 -9.07 -26.35 -11.59
CA GLU A 374 -9.39 -26.18 -13.02
C GLU A 374 -8.68 -24.95 -13.61
N MET A 375 -8.67 -23.83 -12.87
CA MET A 375 -7.95 -22.62 -13.26
C MET A 375 -6.44 -22.86 -13.31
N VAL A 376 -5.88 -23.52 -12.30
CA VAL A 376 -4.45 -23.91 -12.26
C VAL A 376 -4.10 -24.74 -13.51
N SER A 377 -4.89 -25.79 -13.81
CA SER A 377 -4.67 -26.63 -14.98
C SER A 377 -4.78 -25.84 -16.29
N TYR A 378 -5.75 -24.94 -16.37
CA TYR A 378 -5.97 -24.08 -17.53
C TYR A 378 -4.79 -23.11 -17.76
N LEU A 379 -4.35 -22.39 -16.74
CA LEU A 379 -3.25 -21.43 -16.85
C LEU A 379 -1.94 -22.12 -17.23
N ILE A 380 -1.63 -23.28 -16.62
CA ILE A 380 -0.47 -24.08 -17.01
C ILE A 380 -0.58 -24.52 -18.48
N GLY A 381 -1.76 -24.98 -18.91
CA GLY A 381 -2.03 -25.37 -20.30
C GLY A 381 -1.90 -24.20 -21.30
N LYS A 382 -2.04 -22.95 -20.83
CA LYS A 382 -1.84 -21.72 -21.61
C LYS A 382 -0.41 -21.18 -21.54
N GLY A 383 0.48 -21.87 -20.84
CA GLY A 383 1.91 -21.55 -20.80
C GLY A 383 2.33 -20.66 -19.64
N ALA A 384 1.52 -20.56 -18.58
CA ALA A 384 1.92 -19.86 -17.35
C ALA A 384 3.22 -20.45 -16.78
N LYS A 385 4.14 -19.58 -16.36
CA LYS A 385 5.40 -19.97 -15.75
C LYS A 385 5.17 -20.58 -14.37
N VAL A 386 5.73 -21.76 -14.15
CA VAL A 386 5.70 -22.43 -12.85
C VAL A 386 7.04 -22.18 -12.15
N GLY A 387 7.07 -21.25 -11.21
CA GLY A 387 8.24 -20.97 -10.39
C GLY A 387 8.54 -22.11 -9.41
N PHE A 388 9.73 -22.12 -8.78
CA PHE A 388 10.18 -23.19 -7.89
C PHE A 388 9.21 -23.50 -6.76
N LEU A 389 8.77 -22.48 -6.02
CA LEU A 389 7.84 -22.64 -4.90
C LEU A 389 6.46 -23.12 -5.37
N CYS A 390 5.99 -22.62 -6.52
CA CYS A 390 4.76 -23.09 -7.14
C CYS A 390 4.89 -24.55 -7.60
N ALA A 391 6.04 -24.95 -8.17
CA ALA A 391 6.34 -26.34 -8.51
C ALA A 391 6.34 -27.27 -7.28
N CYS A 392 6.86 -26.76 -6.14
CA CYS A 392 6.81 -27.48 -4.87
C CYS A 392 5.36 -27.69 -4.40
N ALA A 393 4.52 -26.66 -4.46
CA ALA A 393 3.11 -26.79 -4.09
C ALA A 393 2.32 -27.73 -5.01
N LEU A 394 2.63 -27.71 -6.29
CA LEU A 394 1.96 -28.53 -7.33
C LEU A 394 2.48 -29.97 -7.44
N ASN A 395 3.39 -30.40 -6.58
CA ASN A 395 4.07 -31.71 -6.62
C ASN A 395 4.72 -32.01 -7.99
N LYS A 396 5.31 -30.99 -8.65
CA LYS A 396 5.97 -31.12 -9.96
C LYS A 396 7.40 -31.68 -9.77
N THR A 397 7.47 -32.96 -9.46
CA THR A 397 8.69 -33.69 -9.04
C THR A 397 9.86 -33.53 -10.01
N ASP A 398 9.62 -33.69 -11.31
CA ASP A 398 10.68 -33.60 -12.34
C ASP A 398 11.24 -32.18 -12.41
N GLN A 399 10.37 -31.16 -12.40
CA GLN A 399 10.76 -29.75 -12.46
C GLN A 399 11.54 -29.34 -11.20
N VAL A 400 11.06 -29.75 -10.01
CA VAL A 400 11.76 -29.48 -8.75
C VAL A 400 13.13 -30.15 -8.73
N LYS A 401 13.24 -31.39 -9.21
CA LYS A 401 14.51 -32.13 -9.31
C LYS A 401 15.50 -31.44 -10.24
N GLU A 402 15.04 -30.99 -11.40
CA GLU A 402 15.88 -30.26 -12.36
C GLU A 402 16.39 -28.93 -11.76
N GLN A 403 15.51 -28.16 -11.11
CA GLN A 403 15.88 -26.89 -10.49
C GLN A 403 16.83 -27.06 -9.31
N LEU A 404 16.63 -28.09 -8.46
CA LEU A 404 17.54 -28.42 -7.37
C LEU A 404 18.91 -28.93 -7.87
N ALA A 405 18.95 -29.61 -9.02
CA ALA A 405 20.22 -30.01 -9.64
C ALA A 405 20.99 -28.80 -10.19
N ALA A 406 20.30 -27.78 -10.68
CA ALA A 406 20.91 -26.54 -11.15
C ALA A 406 21.33 -25.62 -9.99
N ASP A 407 20.52 -25.53 -8.94
CA ASP A 407 20.78 -24.73 -7.73
C ASP A 407 20.33 -25.46 -6.45
N PRO A 408 21.21 -26.20 -5.79
CA PRO A 408 20.89 -26.91 -4.55
C PRO A 408 20.45 -26.00 -3.39
N SER A 409 20.82 -24.70 -3.41
CA SER A 409 20.44 -23.75 -2.35
C SER A 409 18.94 -23.50 -2.27
N LEU A 410 18.21 -23.80 -3.35
CA LEU A 410 16.76 -23.71 -3.39
C LEU A 410 16.06 -24.59 -2.35
N ALA A 411 16.68 -25.71 -1.93
CA ALA A 411 16.10 -26.60 -0.91
C ALA A 411 15.88 -25.92 0.45
N THR A 412 16.73 -24.94 0.76
CA THR A 412 16.76 -24.23 2.08
C THR A 412 16.43 -22.74 1.98
N MET A 413 16.03 -22.25 0.80
CA MET A 413 15.70 -20.84 0.62
C MET A 413 14.56 -20.40 1.54
N ALA A 414 14.59 -19.14 1.97
CA ALA A 414 13.45 -18.54 2.66
C ALA A 414 12.45 -17.96 1.65
N THR A 415 11.15 -18.14 1.88
CA THR A 415 10.12 -17.45 1.12
C THR A 415 10.06 -15.98 1.50
N PRO A 416 9.61 -15.06 0.63
CA PRO A 416 9.24 -13.71 1.02
C PRO A 416 8.18 -13.72 2.13
N GLU A 417 8.20 -12.73 3.03
CA GLU A 417 7.23 -12.62 4.14
C GLU A 417 5.78 -12.55 3.67
N ARG A 418 5.54 -11.89 2.52
CA ARG A 418 4.21 -11.75 1.93
C ARG A 418 3.92 -12.75 0.83
N TYR A 419 4.65 -13.86 0.77
CA TYR A 419 4.45 -14.84 -0.29
C TYR A 419 3.05 -15.46 -0.24
N LEU A 420 2.33 -15.40 -1.37
CA LEU A 420 0.91 -15.71 -1.46
C LEU A 420 0.53 -17.13 -1.00
N LEU A 421 1.38 -18.12 -1.29
CA LEU A 421 1.10 -19.52 -0.90
C LEU A 421 1.26 -19.76 0.62
N ARG A 422 1.86 -18.82 1.35
CA ARG A 422 1.94 -18.80 2.82
C ARG A 422 2.07 -17.36 3.32
N PRO A 423 0.99 -16.57 3.27
CA PRO A 423 1.05 -15.16 3.60
C PRO A 423 1.29 -14.91 5.09
N GLY A 424 2.00 -13.82 5.38
CA GLY A 424 2.25 -13.32 6.74
C GLY A 424 3.48 -13.90 7.43
N PHE A 425 4.13 -14.92 6.84
CA PHE A 425 5.28 -15.58 7.47
C PHE A 425 6.32 -16.01 6.44
N THR A 426 7.60 -15.85 6.77
CA THR A 426 8.65 -16.51 5.99
C THR A 426 8.65 -18.01 6.29
N ALA A 427 8.92 -18.80 5.28
CA ALA A 427 8.91 -20.25 5.35
C ALA A 427 10.03 -20.84 4.48
N THR A 428 10.12 -22.16 4.38
CA THR A 428 10.99 -22.85 3.43
C THR A 428 10.16 -23.57 2.38
N PRO A 429 10.72 -24.02 1.26
CA PRO A 429 10.01 -24.84 0.27
C PRO A 429 9.38 -26.10 0.88
N LEU A 430 10.00 -26.64 1.95
CA LEU A 430 9.45 -27.79 2.68
C LEU A 430 8.10 -27.44 3.35
N HIS A 431 7.93 -26.24 3.91
CA HIS A 431 6.64 -25.79 4.45
C HIS A 431 5.59 -25.68 3.34
N ILE A 432 5.96 -25.09 2.19
CA ILE A 432 5.05 -24.97 1.04
C ILE A 432 4.62 -26.35 0.55
N ALA A 433 5.57 -27.26 0.31
CA ALA A 433 5.27 -28.62 -0.14
C ALA A 433 4.40 -29.36 0.89
N ALA A 434 4.66 -29.20 2.17
CA ALA A 434 3.90 -29.81 3.26
C ALA A 434 2.47 -29.28 3.35
N ARG A 435 2.29 -27.97 3.22
CA ARG A 435 1.00 -27.29 3.25
C ARG A 435 0.09 -27.72 2.11
N TYR A 436 0.66 -27.99 0.92
CA TYR A 436 -0.09 -28.40 -0.27
C TYR A 436 -0.12 -29.93 -0.50
N GLY A 437 0.39 -30.73 0.45
CA GLY A 437 0.32 -32.18 0.39
C GLY A 437 1.23 -32.83 -0.66
N ALA A 438 2.27 -32.13 -1.09
CA ALA A 438 3.18 -32.54 -2.16
C ALA A 438 4.20 -33.59 -1.66
N ALA A 439 3.73 -34.79 -1.36
CA ALA A 439 4.49 -35.84 -0.69
C ALA A 439 5.81 -36.23 -1.40
N ASP A 440 5.80 -36.30 -2.74
CA ASP A 440 7.00 -36.67 -3.50
C ASP A 440 8.03 -35.54 -3.49
N VAL A 441 7.58 -34.29 -3.57
CA VAL A 441 8.45 -33.12 -3.44
C VAL A 441 9.00 -32.98 -2.02
N VAL A 442 8.20 -33.29 -0.98
CA VAL A 442 8.70 -33.35 0.40
C VAL A 442 9.87 -34.32 0.52
N ARG A 443 9.78 -35.52 -0.05
CA ARG A 443 10.91 -36.48 -0.09
C ARG A 443 12.14 -35.90 -0.80
N LEU A 444 11.91 -35.31 -1.99
CA LEU A 444 12.98 -34.69 -2.77
C LEU A 444 13.71 -33.58 -2.02
N LEU A 445 12.96 -32.68 -1.38
CA LEU A 445 13.53 -31.57 -0.62
C LEU A 445 14.37 -32.08 0.56
N LEU A 446 13.88 -33.08 1.29
CA LEU A 446 14.61 -33.72 2.38
C LEU A 446 15.87 -34.45 1.89
N ASP A 447 15.80 -35.14 0.75
CA ASP A 447 16.95 -35.80 0.12
C ASP A 447 17.97 -34.76 -0.41
N ALA A 448 17.52 -33.55 -0.76
CA ALA A 448 18.36 -32.42 -1.15
C ALA A 448 18.92 -31.62 0.04
N GLY A 449 18.65 -32.05 1.28
CA GLY A 449 19.22 -31.45 2.48
C GLY A 449 18.35 -30.38 3.13
N ALA A 450 17.07 -30.30 2.82
CA ALA A 450 16.13 -29.46 3.58
C ALA A 450 16.10 -29.92 5.04
N ASP A 451 16.15 -28.96 5.98
CA ASP A 451 16.04 -29.28 7.41
C ASP A 451 14.58 -29.58 7.76
N VAL A 452 14.33 -30.84 8.18
CA VAL A 452 13.00 -31.31 8.58
C VAL A 452 12.44 -30.56 9.81
N ALA A 453 13.31 -29.99 10.64
CA ALA A 453 12.97 -29.20 11.83
C ALA A 453 13.03 -27.69 11.56
N ALA A 454 13.24 -27.26 10.31
CA ALA A 454 13.23 -25.85 9.96
C ALA A 454 11.93 -25.17 10.42
N ARG A 455 12.08 -23.94 10.97
CA ARG A 455 10.94 -23.16 11.47
C ARG A 455 10.66 -21.98 10.54
N GLY A 456 9.39 -21.73 10.30
CA GLY A 456 8.92 -20.48 9.75
C GLY A 456 9.11 -19.32 10.73
N SER A 457 8.90 -18.07 10.30
CA SER A 457 8.99 -16.92 11.20
C SER A 457 7.91 -16.90 12.30
N ASP A 458 6.83 -17.64 12.14
CA ASP A 458 5.82 -17.92 13.16
C ASP A 458 6.25 -19.02 14.15
N GLY A 459 7.41 -19.63 13.94
CA GLY A 459 7.94 -20.74 14.74
C GLY A 459 7.33 -22.10 14.43
N SER A 460 6.39 -22.21 13.48
CA SER A 460 5.85 -23.50 13.04
C SER A 460 6.87 -24.28 12.19
N MET A 461 6.72 -25.59 12.12
CA MET A 461 7.45 -26.49 11.22
C MET A 461 6.52 -26.99 10.12
N ALA A 462 7.12 -27.55 9.06
CA ALA A 462 6.36 -28.17 7.96
C ALA A 462 5.35 -29.24 8.45
N THR A 463 5.64 -29.90 9.58
CA THR A 463 4.74 -30.90 10.19
C THR A 463 3.44 -30.25 10.72
N HIS A 464 3.53 -29.02 11.27
CA HIS A 464 2.33 -28.26 11.69
C HIS A 464 1.48 -27.85 10.46
N ASP A 465 2.13 -27.38 9.36
CA ASP A 465 1.42 -27.04 8.12
C ASP A 465 0.69 -28.26 7.52
N ALA A 466 1.37 -29.42 7.47
CA ALA A 466 0.77 -30.66 6.97
C ALA A 466 -0.38 -31.15 7.86
N ALA A 467 -0.22 -31.05 9.19
CA ALA A 467 -1.26 -31.44 10.16
C ALA A 467 -2.48 -30.51 10.08
N PHE A 468 -2.26 -29.21 9.92
CA PHE A 468 -3.32 -28.22 9.75
C PHE A 468 -4.16 -28.48 8.49
N MET A 469 -3.52 -28.82 7.39
CA MET A 469 -4.17 -29.04 6.10
C MET A 469 -4.67 -30.47 5.88
N GLY A 470 -4.40 -31.40 6.80
CA GLY A 470 -4.92 -32.76 6.74
C GLY A 470 -4.12 -33.74 5.89
N HIS A 471 -2.85 -33.44 5.59
CA HIS A 471 -2.02 -34.26 4.69
C HIS A 471 -1.27 -35.37 5.43
N LEU A 472 -1.99 -36.46 5.73
CA LEU A 472 -1.45 -37.60 6.53
C LEU A 472 -0.17 -38.18 5.93
N ASP A 473 -0.09 -38.37 4.62
CA ASP A 473 1.10 -38.96 3.97
C ASP A 473 2.34 -38.08 4.15
N VAL A 474 2.15 -36.76 4.08
CA VAL A 474 3.24 -35.79 4.36
C VAL A 474 3.65 -35.84 5.83
N VAL A 475 2.67 -35.86 6.77
CA VAL A 475 2.99 -36.01 8.21
C VAL A 475 3.80 -37.26 8.45
N ARG A 476 3.44 -38.42 7.85
CA ARG A 476 4.20 -39.66 7.96
C ARG A 476 5.64 -39.49 7.49
N ILE A 477 5.83 -38.95 6.28
CA ILE A 477 7.18 -38.74 5.73
C ILE A 477 8.01 -37.85 6.66
N LEU A 478 7.45 -36.75 7.16
CA LEU A 478 8.20 -35.82 8.02
C LEU A 478 8.60 -36.49 9.34
N ILE A 479 7.71 -37.25 9.98
CA ILE A 479 8.01 -37.98 11.23
C ILE A 479 9.03 -39.08 10.99
N GLU A 480 8.90 -39.87 9.91
CA GLU A 480 9.88 -40.91 9.51
C GLU A 480 11.27 -40.34 9.22
N ARG A 481 11.32 -39.06 8.78
CA ARG A 481 12.57 -38.31 8.53
C ARG A 481 13.06 -37.56 9.74
N GLY A 482 12.48 -37.77 10.93
CA GLY A 482 12.96 -37.27 12.21
C GLY A 482 12.40 -35.90 12.63
N ALA A 483 11.28 -35.48 12.08
CA ALA A 483 10.61 -34.27 12.56
C ALA A 483 10.26 -34.38 14.05
N PRO A 484 10.50 -33.34 14.87
CA PRO A 484 10.13 -33.33 16.28
C PRO A 484 8.61 -33.44 16.45
N ILE A 485 8.14 -34.57 17.02
CA ILE A 485 6.70 -34.89 17.08
C ILE A 485 5.93 -34.07 18.08
N ASN A 486 6.57 -33.67 19.21
CA ASN A 486 5.96 -32.93 20.32
C ASN A 486 6.42 -31.48 20.38
N ASP A 487 7.01 -30.99 19.31
CA ASP A 487 7.45 -29.61 19.25
C ASP A 487 6.24 -28.67 19.17
N ARG A 488 6.33 -27.53 19.88
CA ARG A 488 5.22 -26.58 19.98
C ARG A 488 5.53 -25.32 19.18
N GLU A 489 4.59 -24.93 18.32
CA GLU A 489 4.67 -23.63 17.70
C GLU A 489 4.28 -22.51 18.71
N PRO A 490 4.95 -21.34 18.65
CA PRO A 490 4.80 -20.32 19.71
C PRO A 490 3.42 -19.61 19.74
N ARG A 491 2.73 -19.51 18.61
CA ARG A 491 1.52 -18.67 18.47
C ARG A 491 0.34 -19.23 19.29
N PHE A 492 0.09 -20.54 19.20
CA PHE A 492 -1.00 -21.22 19.89
C PHE A 492 -0.49 -22.24 20.91
N ASN A 493 0.83 -22.33 21.07
CA ASN A 493 1.49 -23.34 21.90
C ASN A 493 1.06 -24.78 21.58
N ALA A 494 0.76 -25.03 20.30
CA ALA A 494 0.20 -26.29 19.84
C ALA A 494 1.29 -27.21 19.25
N THR A 495 1.19 -28.52 19.55
CA THR A 495 1.98 -29.57 18.87
C THR A 495 1.30 -29.92 17.54
N PRO A 496 1.99 -30.63 16.60
CA PRO A 496 1.32 -31.15 15.39
C PRO A 496 0.06 -31.95 15.71
N LEU A 497 0.05 -32.71 16.82
CA LEU A 497 -1.14 -33.40 17.32
C LEU A 497 -2.24 -32.43 17.73
N GLY A 498 -1.91 -31.39 18.51
CA GLY A 498 -2.85 -30.35 18.92
C GLY A 498 -3.47 -29.63 17.72
N VAL A 499 -2.66 -29.31 16.71
CA VAL A 499 -3.13 -28.72 15.47
C VAL A 499 -4.11 -29.65 14.73
N ALA A 500 -3.78 -30.95 14.59
CA ALA A 500 -4.66 -31.94 13.95
C ALA A 500 -5.99 -32.14 14.70
N GLN A 501 -5.96 -32.08 16.04
CA GLN A 501 -7.17 -32.13 16.88
C GLN A 501 -8.06 -30.90 16.65
N TYR A 502 -7.47 -29.71 16.64
CA TYR A 502 -8.19 -28.47 16.41
C TYR A 502 -8.87 -28.43 15.03
N THR A 503 -8.20 -28.94 14.01
CA THR A 503 -8.73 -28.99 12.62
C THR A 503 -9.58 -30.21 12.32
N GLY A 504 -9.73 -31.17 13.27
CA GLY A 504 -10.60 -32.35 13.12
C GLY A 504 -10.01 -33.46 12.23
N HIS A 505 -8.70 -33.50 12.01
CA HIS A 505 -8.06 -34.51 11.15
C HIS A 505 -7.76 -35.81 11.92
N GLU A 506 -8.80 -36.58 12.22
CA GLU A 506 -8.76 -37.78 13.10
C GLU A 506 -7.68 -38.80 12.71
N LYS A 507 -7.48 -39.05 11.42
CA LYS A 507 -6.44 -39.99 10.94
C LYS A 507 -5.02 -39.55 11.29
N ILE A 508 -4.77 -38.23 11.27
CA ILE A 508 -3.49 -37.66 11.69
C ILE A 508 -3.35 -37.74 13.21
N VAL A 509 -4.43 -37.46 13.94
CA VAL A 509 -4.48 -37.59 15.39
C VAL A 509 -4.16 -39.02 15.83
N GLU A 510 -4.80 -40.02 15.20
CA GLU A 510 -4.53 -41.44 15.46
C GLU A 510 -3.08 -41.81 15.18
N TYR A 511 -2.57 -41.43 14.00
CA TYR A 511 -1.19 -41.70 13.61
C TYR A 511 -0.18 -41.08 14.60
N LEU A 512 -0.30 -39.77 14.88
CA LEU A 512 0.65 -39.08 15.76
C LEU A 512 0.64 -39.68 17.18
N ARG A 513 -0.53 -40.09 17.70
CA ARG A 513 -0.61 -40.79 19.00
C ARG A 513 0.15 -42.12 18.98
N THR A 514 0.07 -42.90 17.90
CA THR A 514 0.81 -44.16 17.77
C THR A 514 2.33 -43.94 17.71
N GLN A 515 2.77 -42.76 17.29
CA GLN A 515 4.18 -42.37 17.23
C GLN A 515 4.69 -41.67 18.51
N GLY A 516 3.85 -41.53 19.57
CA GLY A 516 4.20 -40.89 20.82
C GLY A 516 3.94 -39.38 20.87
N GLY A 517 3.03 -38.88 20.03
CA GLY A 517 2.55 -37.50 20.07
C GLY A 517 1.69 -37.20 21.30
N GLU A 518 1.93 -36.05 21.94
CA GLU A 518 1.25 -35.57 23.14
C GLU A 518 0.50 -34.26 22.91
#